data_518dc7ab51a47f76eb4c68c1def60f17
#
_entry.id   518dc7ab51a47f76eb4c68c1def60f17
#
_cell.length_a   1.000
_cell.length_b   1.000
_cell.length_c   1.000
_cell.angle_alpha   90.00
_cell.angle_beta   90.00
_cell.angle_gamma   90.00
#
_symmetry.space_group_name_H-M   'P 1'
#
loop_
_entity.id
_entity.type
_entity.pdbx_description
1 polymer ?
#
loop_
_entity_poly.entity_id
_entity_poly.type
_entity_poly.pdbx_seq_one_letter_code
_entity_poly.pdbx_strand_id
1 'polypeptide(L)'
;DSDLNSFFRASDVVVLVTPSPFIKSYLKRVRSSSMRDKLIINAIKGIVPDENVLVSEYLHDFCDVPNELIGVVSGPCHAEEVARERRSYLTVGCFDINKAKAMANVLRNDYVSCTTSQDVVGIEYASVLKNVYAIAAGICNGLQYGDNFQSVLMSNAIAEMNSFVNTVHLLEREITDSVYLGDLLVTAYSNYSR
;
A
#
# COMPACT_ATOMS: atom_id res chain seq x y z
N ASP A 1 -2.43 -14.28 -19.36
CA ASP A 1 -1.27 -14.49 -20.23
C ASP A 1 -0.12 -15.07 -19.40
N SER A 2 0.52 -16.12 -19.88
CA SER A 2 1.66 -16.73 -19.18
C SER A 2 2.99 -16.05 -19.51
N ASP A 3 3.04 -15.18 -20.53
CA ASP A 3 4.21 -14.39 -20.89
C ASP A 3 4.18 -13.00 -20.25
N LEU A 4 4.77 -12.89 -19.07
CA LEU A 4 4.88 -11.63 -18.34
C LEU A 4 5.64 -10.55 -19.14
N ASN A 5 6.63 -10.91 -19.95
CA ASN A 5 7.38 -9.93 -20.74
C ASN A 5 6.51 -9.30 -21.83
N SER A 6 5.65 -10.08 -22.48
CA SER A 6 4.68 -9.55 -23.44
C SER A 6 3.64 -8.67 -22.77
N PHE A 7 3.17 -9.06 -21.57
CA PHE A 7 2.25 -8.25 -20.77
C PHE A 7 2.86 -6.89 -20.42
N PHE A 8 4.09 -6.88 -19.87
CA PHE A 8 4.76 -5.62 -19.52
C PHE A 8 4.99 -4.74 -20.76
N ARG A 9 5.42 -5.30 -21.88
CA ARG A 9 5.63 -4.52 -23.14
C ARG A 9 4.35 -3.88 -23.66
N ALA A 10 3.21 -4.54 -23.49
CA ALA A 10 1.91 -4.05 -23.98
C ALA A 10 1.22 -3.06 -23.02
N SER A 11 1.78 -2.84 -21.83
CA SER A 11 1.19 -1.99 -20.80
C SER A 11 1.99 -0.70 -20.62
N ASP A 12 1.34 0.42 -20.42
CA ASP A 12 1.94 1.69 -20.00
C ASP A 12 2.03 1.78 -18.48
N VAL A 13 1.04 1.21 -17.79
CA VAL A 13 0.94 1.13 -16.33
C VAL A 13 0.75 -0.32 -15.90
N VAL A 14 1.50 -0.77 -14.90
CA VAL A 14 1.37 -2.10 -14.31
C VAL A 14 1.05 -1.96 -12.83
N VAL A 15 -0.04 -2.61 -12.38
CA VAL A 15 -0.41 -2.63 -10.97
C VAL A 15 -0.07 -4.00 -10.37
N LEU A 16 0.78 -4.01 -9.34
CA LEU A 16 1.21 -5.21 -8.64
C LEU A 16 0.21 -5.52 -7.53
N VAL A 17 -0.52 -6.65 -7.65
CA VAL A 17 -1.54 -7.09 -6.68
C VAL A 17 -1.32 -8.51 -6.17
N THR A 18 -0.17 -9.08 -6.47
CA THR A 18 0.25 -10.41 -6.02
C THR A 18 0.52 -10.41 -4.51
N PRO A 19 0.24 -11.50 -3.77
CA PRO A 19 0.71 -11.60 -2.38
C PRO A 19 2.23 -11.49 -2.28
N SER A 20 2.72 -10.75 -1.26
CA SER A 20 4.14 -10.40 -1.12
C SER A 20 5.13 -11.59 -1.18
N PRO A 21 4.81 -12.81 -0.67
CA PRO A 21 5.73 -13.95 -0.78
C PRO A 21 6.05 -14.37 -2.23
N PHE A 22 5.21 -14.01 -3.18
CA PHE A 22 5.37 -14.44 -4.57
C PHE A 22 5.95 -13.37 -5.50
N ILE A 23 6.01 -12.11 -5.08
CA ILE A 23 6.39 -10.99 -5.95
C ILE A 23 7.76 -11.19 -6.60
N LYS A 24 8.74 -11.62 -5.82
CA LYS A 24 10.11 -11.91 -6.28
C LYS A 24 10.14 -12.98 -7.39
N SER A 25 9.35 -14.05 -7.24
CA SER A 25 9.28 -15.13 -8.22
C SER A 25 8.68 -14.69 -9.55
N TYR A 26 7.76 -13.73 -9.53
CA TYR A 26 7.18 -13.13 -10.73
C TYR A 26 8.12 -12.12 -11.38
N LEU A 27 8.67 -11.17 -10.61
CA LEU A 27 9.54 -10.13 -11.16
C LEU A 27 10.83 -10.67 -11.75
N LYS A 28 11.42 -11.73 -11.18
CA LYS A 28 12.59 -12.44 -11.75
C LYS A 28 12.35 -13.01 -13.16
N ARG A 29 11.11 -13.21 -13.57
CA ARG A 29 10.74 -13.70 -14.91
C ARG A 29 10.57 -12.56 -15.91
N VAL A 30 10.56 -11.32 -15.46
CA VAL A 30 10.43 -10.12 -16.30
C VAL A 30 11.81 -9.51 -16.51
N ARG A 31 12.13 -9.16 -17.73
CA ARG A 31 13.40 -8.48 -18.06
C ARG A 31 13.33 -7.05 -17.54
N SER A 32 14.39 -6.54 -16.90
CA SER A 32 14.46 -5.15 -16.43
C SER A 32 14.18 -4.16 -17.57
N SER A 33 14.64 -4.43 -18.79
CA SER A 33 14.35 -3.60 -19.96
C SER A 33 12.86 -3.48 -20.32
N SER A 34 12.02 -4.39 -19.83
CA SER A 34 10.55 -4.33 -20.03
C SER A 34 9.84 -3.56 -18.93
N MET A 35 10.55 -3.17 -17.84
CA MET A 35 10.00 -2.46 -16.68
C MET A 35 10.44 -0.99 -16.62
N ARG A 36 11.61 -0.65 -17.15
CA ARG A 36 12.27 0.67 -16.97
C ARG A 36 11.51 1.89 -17.51
N ASP A 37 10.58 1.69 -18.42
CA ASP A 37 9.77 2.74 -19.05
C ASP A 37 8.29 2.70 -18.63
N LYS A 38 7.94 1.84 -17.66
CA LYS A 38 6.56 1.61 -17.21
C LYS A 38 6.32 2.25 -15.84
N LEU A 39 5.15 2.86 -15.67
CA LEU A 39 4.70 3.24 -14.35
C LEU A 39 4.26 1.97 -13.61
N ILE A 40 4.96 1.63 -12.53
CA ILE A 40 4.65 0.45 -11.71
C ILE A 40 4.04 0.90 -10.39
N ILE A 41 2.79 0.52 -10.16
CA ILE A 41 2.03 0.85 -8.96
C ILE A 41 1.94 -0.38 -8.05
N ASN A 42 2.51 -0.28 -6.87
CA ASN A 42 2.42 -1.32 -5.85
C ASN A 42 1.11 -1.22 -5.06
N ALA A 43 0.31 -2.29 -5.03
CA ALA A 43 -0.85 -2.45 -4.16
C ALA A 43 -0.65 -3.56 -3.11
N ILE A 44 0.56 -4.10 -3.00
CA ILE A 44 0.91 -5.21 -2.10
C ILE A 44 1.04 -4.68 -0.67
N LYS A 45 0.48 -5.39 0.28
CA LYS A 45 0.49 -5.06 1.72
C LYS A 45 1.51 -5.93 2.46
N GLY A 46 2.79 -5.76 2.12
CA GLY A 46 3.87 -6.56 2.71
C GLY A 46 5.24 -6.16 2.15
N ILE A 47 6.28 -6.72 2.74
CA ILE A 47 7.67 -6.57 2.28
C ILE A 47 8.07 -7.73 1.36
N VAL A 48 9.16 -7.56 0.62
CA VAL A 48 9.76 -8.61 -0.20
C VAL A 48 10.52 -9.56 0.73
N PRO A 49 10.16 -10.87 0.80
CA PRO A 49 10.86 -11.83 1.64
C PRO A 49 12.32 -12.01 1.22
N ASP A 50 13.14 -12.48 2.13
CA ASP A 50 14.58 -12.69 2.06
C ASP A 50 15.39 -11.38 2.04
N GLU A 51 15.11 -10.46 1.16
CA GLU A 51 15.73 -9.12 1.12
C GLU A 51 15.25 -8.23 2.26
N ASN A 52 14.03 -8.45 2.79
CA ASN A 52 13.38 -7.65 3.84
C ASN A 52 13.29 -6.15 3.50
N VAL A 53 13.05 -5.84 2.25
CA VAL A 53 12.89 -4.47 1.73
C VAL A 53 11.45 -4.21 1.29
N LEU A 54 11.09 -2.94 1.15
CA LEU A 54 9.83 -2.54 0.54
C LEU A 54 9.76 -2.97 -0.94
N VAL A 55 8.56 -3.08 -1.49
CA VAL A 55 8.40 -3.42 -2.91
C VAL A 55 8.96 -2.31 -3.80
N SER A 56 8.80 -1.03 -3.40
CA SER A 56 9.40 0.11 -4.12
C SER A 56 10.93 0.04 -4.16
N GLU A 57 11.57 -0.27 -3.02
CA GLU A 57 13.01 -0.46 -2.94
C GLU A 57 13.46 -1.63 -3.82
N TYR A 58 12.74 -2.76 -3.78
CA TYR A 58 13.04 -3.91 -4.63
C TYR A 58 12.94 -3.60 -6.12
N LEU A 59 11.93 -2.84 -6.53
CA LEU A 59 11.78 -2.39 -7.92
C LEU A 59 12.94 -1.50 -8.36
N HIS A 60 13.38 -0.61 -7.48
CA HIS A 60 14.51 0.28 -7.78
C HIS A 60 15.84 -0.47 -7.81
N ASP A 61 16.17 -1.15 -6.73
CA ASP A 61 17.51 -1.70 -6.49
C ASP A 61 17.79 -3.00 -7.25
N PHE A 62 16.75 -3.81 -7.51
CA PHE A 62 16.90 -5.14 -8.10
C PHE A 62 16.27 -5.30 -9.49
N CYS A 63 15.38 -4.38 -9.87
CA CYS A 63 14.72 -4.43 -11.17
C CYS A 63 15.10 -3.24 -12.07
N ASP A 64 15.95 -2.32 -11.60
CA ASP A 64 16.40 -1.10 -12.29
C ASP A 64 15.24 -0.17 -12.72
N VAL A 65 14.15 -0.11 -11.96
CA VAL A 65 13.04 0.81 -12.23
C VAL A 65 13.37 2.18 -11.66
N PRO A 66 13.33 3.26 -12.45
CA PRO A 66 13.54 4.61 -11.94
C PRO A 66 12.50 4.99 -10.88
N ASN A 67 12.93 5.68 -9.81
CA ASN A 67 12.03 6.08 -8.71
C ASN A 67 10.80 6.87 -9.20
N GLU A 68 10.97 7.75 -10.17
CA GLU A 68 9.88 8.53 -10.76
C GLU A 68 8.81 7.69 -11.49
N LEU A 69 9.08 6.39 -11.72
CA LEU A 69 8.18 5.41 -12.31
C LEU A 69 7.63 4.41 -11.28
N ILE A 70 7.89 4.63 -10.00
CA ILE A 70 7.39 3.79 -8.92
C ILE A 70 6.32 4.53 -8.14
N GLY A 71 5.22 3.83 -7.90
CA GLY A 71 4.15 4.33 -7.05
C GLY A 71 3.54 3.25 -6.18
N VAL A 72 2.69 3.67 -5.27
CA VAL A 72 1.93 2.82 -4.36
C VAL A 72 0.47 3.25 -4.33
N VAL A 73 -0.43 2.31 -4.12
CA VAL A 73 -1.84 2.60 -3.83
C VAL A 73 -2.26 1.93 -2.54
N SER A 74 -2.85 2.70 -1.63
CA SER A 74 -3.34 2.23 -0.34
C SER A 74 -4.52 3.06 0.14
N GLY A 75 -5.16 2.64 1.23
CA GLY A 75 -6.27 3.35 1.86
C GLY A 75 -7.43 2.42 2.23
N PRO A 76 -8.43 2.95 2.98
CA PRO A 76 -9.60 2.20 3.40
C PRO A 76 -10.51 1.88 2.20
N CYS A 77 -10.30 0.72 1.58
CA CYS A 77 -10.94 0.31 0.34
C CYS A 77 -11.09 -1.22 0.29
N HIS A 78 -12.13 -1.76 0.92
CA HIS A 78 -12.45 -3.18 0.83
C HIS A 78 -13.15 -3.52 -0.50
N ALA A 79 -12.70 -4.57 -1.17
CA ALA A 79 -13.24 -4.99 -2.47
C ALA A 79 -14.75 -5.29 -2.40
N GLU A 80 -15.21 -5.85 -1.30
CA GLU A 80 -16.62 -6.16 -1.03
C GLU A 80 -17.50 -4.90 -0.93
N GLU A 81 -16.93 -3.80 -0.42
CA GLU A 81 -17.62 -2.52 -0.36
C GLU A 81 -17.62 -1.81 -1.72
N VAL A 82 -16.49 -1.83 -2.42
CA VAL A 82 -16.39 -1.30 -3.79
C VAL A 82 -17.37 -2.00 -4.72
N ALA A 83 -17.48 -3.33 -4.64
CA ALA A 83 -18.44 -4.11 -5.43
C ALA A 83 -19.92 -3.78 -5.13
N ARG A 84 -20.19 -3.13 -3.99
CA ARG A 84 -21.53 -2.64 -3.57
C ARG A 84 -21.66 -1.13 -3.75
N GLU A 85 -20.75 -0.50 -4.49
CA GLU A 85 -20.72 0.95 -4.74
C GLU A 85 -20.70 1.80 -3.44
N ARG A 86 -20.07 1.27 -2.37
CA ARG A 86 -19.89 2.00 -1.11
C ARG A 86 -18.72 2.96 -1.23
N ARG A 87 -18.82 4.09 -0.53
CA ARG A 87 -17.76 5.10 -0.50
C ARG A 87 -16.45 4.49 -0.01
N SER A 88 -15.45 4.55 -0.86
CA SER A 88 -14.10 4.03 -0.63
C SER A 88 -13.06 5.11 -0.91
N TYR A 89 -11.93 5.02 -0.24
CA TYR A 89 -10.90 6.06 -0.31
C TYR A 89 -9.56 5.42 -0.62
N LEU A 90 -8.88 5.94 -1.62
CA LEU A 90 -7.53 5.53 -1.99
C LEU A 90 -6.59 6.73 -1.96
N THR A 91 -5.35 6.49 -1.63
CA THR A 91 -4.25 7.42 -1.85
C THR A 91 -3.28 6.78 -2.83
N VAL A 92 -2.95 7.51 -3.87
CA VAL A 92 -1.91 7.15 -4.83
C VAL A 92 -0.65 7.90 -4.46
N GLY A 93 0.37 7.18 -4.03
CA GLY A 93 1.71 7.69 -3.78
C GLY A 93 2.60 7.46 -5.00
N CYS A 94 3.32 8.50 -5.47
CA CYS A 94 4.41 8.36 -6.45
C CYS A 94 5.48 9.39 -6.13
N PHE A 95 6.74 9.06 -6.36
CA PHE A 95 7.82 10.04 -6.24
C PHE A 95 7.63 11.22 -7.21
N ASP A 96 7.03 10.98 -8.40
CA ASP A 96 6.53 12.05 -9.29
C ASP A 96 5.04 12.30 -9.02
N ILE A 97 4.73 13.46 -8.43
CA ILE A 97 3.35 13.84 -8.08
C ILE A 97 2.42 13.94 -9.30
N ASN A 98 2.93 14.22 -10.50
CA ASN A 98 2.11 14.29 -11.70
C ASN A 98 1.64 12.90 -12.12
N LYS A 99 2.48 11.87 -11.95
CA LYS A 99 2.09 10.48 -12.17
C LYS A 99 1.10 10.00 -11.12
N ALA A 100 1.27 10.41 -9.85
CA ALA A 100 0.27 10.16 -8.82
C ALA A 100 -1.09 10.73 -9.19
N LYS A 101 -1.15 11.99 -9.65
CA LYS A 101 -2.38 12.65 -10.10
C LYS A 101 -3.01 11.97 -11.31
N ALA A 102 -2.20 11.60 -12.29
CA ALA A 102 -2.68 10.88 -13.48
C ALA A 102 -3.33 9.55 -13.09
N MET A 103 -2.66 8.75 -12.25
CA MET A 103 -3.19 7.47 -11.79
C MET A 103 -4.40 7.63 -10.88
N ALA A 104 -4.43 8.61 -9.99
CA ALA A 104 -5.60 8.92 -9.16
C ALA A 104 -6.84 9.25 -10.00
N ASN A 105 -6.67 9.95 -11.12
CA ASN A 105 -7.77 10.24 -12.04
C ASN A 105 -8.30 8.99 -12.75
N VAL A 106 -7.44 8.00 -13.03
CA VAL A 106 -7.86 6.71 -13.62
C VAL A 106 -8.68 5.88 -12.62
N LEU A 107 -8.32 5.93 -11.33
CA LEU A 107 -8.99 5.14 -10.28
C LEU A 107 -10.26 5.77 -9.75
N ARG A 108 -10.37 7.10 -9.85
CA ARG A 108 -11.51 7.86 -9.29
C ARG A 108 -12.79 7.58 -10.04
N ASN A 109 -13.90 7.42 -9.31
CA ASN A 109 -15.25 7.32 -9.84
C ASN A 109 -16.26 7.82 -8.79
N ASP A 110 -17.56 7.58 -8.99
CA ASP A 110 -18.65 8.11 -8.14
C ASP A 110 -18.59 7.62 -6.69
N TYR A 111 -17.98 6.45 -6.43
CA TYR A 111 -17.88 5.86 -5.10
C TYR A 111 -16.43 5.62 -4.63
N VAL A 112 -15.43 5.81 -5.48
CA VAL A 112 -14.00 5.76 -5.10
C VAL A 112 -13.40 7.16 -5.18
N SER A 113 -13.07 7.74 -4.03
CA SER A 113 -12.31 8.99 -3.93
C SER A 113 -10.82 8.71 -3.90
N CYS A 114 -10.03 9.50 -4.63
CA CYS A 114 -8.58 9.34 -4.67
C CYS A 114 -7.88 10.64 -4.26
N THR A 115 -6.92 10.53 -3.35
CA THR A 115 -5.94 11.57 -3.00
C THR A 115 -4.56 11.21 -3.56
N THR A 116 -3.61 12.12 -3.48
CA THR A 116 -2.25 11.91 -4.00
C THR A 116 -1.21 12.29 -2.96
N SER A 117 -0.08 11.60 -2.96
CA SER A 117 1.05 11.84 -2.05
C SER A 117 2.37 11.61 -2.77
N GLN A 118 3.47 12.14 -2.23
CA GLN A 118 4.83 11.78 -2.61
C GLN A 118 5.48 10.82 -1.60
N ASP A 119 4.79 10.49 -0.51
CA ASP A 119 5.28 9.60 0.55
C ASP A 119 5.10 8.12 0.19
N VAL A 120 5.79 7.65 -0.85
CA VAL A 120 5.75 6.23 -1.26
C VAL A 120 6.19 5.32 -0.12
N VAL A 121 7.32 5.62 0.51
CA VAL A 121 7.93 4.82 1.57
C VAL A 121 7.02 4.75 2.80
N GLY A 122 6.51 5.89 3.27
CA GLY A 122 5.63 5.93 4.44
C GLY A 122 4.31 5.20 4.22
N ILE A 123 3.71 5.29 3.03
CA ILE A 123 2.49 4.57 2.68
C ILE A 123 2.72 3.06 2.64
N GLU A 124 3.86 2.60 2.11
CA GLU A 124 4.19 1.17 2.09
C GLU A 124 4.39 0.64 3.51
N TYR A 125 5.20 1.31 4.35
CA TYR A 125 5.38 0.91 5.76
C TYR A 125 4.06 0.92 6.53
N ALA A 126 3.23 1.95 6.38
CA ALA A 126 1.92 2.00 7.02
C ALA A 126 1.04 0.80 6.61
N SER A 127 1.08 0.41 5.32
CA SER A 127 0.35 -0.76 4.81
C SER A 127 0.83 -2.09 5.39
N VAL A 128 2.09 -2.20 5.79
CA VAL A 128 2.64 -3.36 6.50
C VAL A 128 2.22 -3.33 7.97
N LEU A 129 2.50 -2.22 8.65
CA LEU A 129 2.29 -2.05 10.10
C LEU A 129 0.83 -2.19 10.50
N LYS A 130 -0.11 -1.67 9.70
CA LYS A 130 -1.54 -1.82 10.00
C LYS A 130 -1.98 -3.27 10.18
N ASN A 131 -1.38 -4.21 9.46
CA ASN A 131 -1.70 -5.63 9.59
C ASN A 131 -1.16 -6.21 10.90
N VAL A 132 0.01 -5.75 11.37
CA VAL A 132 0.57 -6.12 12.68
C VAL A 132 -0.37 -5.63 13.79
N TYR A 133 -0.79 -4.38 13.73
CA TYR A 133 -1.71 -3.80 14.73
C TYR A 133 -3.11 -4.43 14.66
N ALA A 134 -3.59 -4.80 13.47
CA ALA A 134 -4.86 -5.51 13.33
C ALA A 134 -4.81 -6.90 13.97
N ILE A 135 -3.70 -7.62 13.89
CA ILE A 135 -3.50 -8.89 14.59
C ILE A 135 -3.56 -8.66 16.11
N ALA A 136 -2.86 -7.65 16.63
CA ALA A 136 -2.91 -7.29 18.05
C ALA A 136 -4.34 -6.95 18.49
N ALA A 137 -5.06 -6.14 17.69
CA ALA A 137 -6.45 -5.81 17.95
C ALA A 137 -7.35 -7.06 18.00
N GLY A 138 -7.17 -7.98 17.05
CA GLY A 138 -7.90 -9.25 17.00
C GLY A 138 -7.64 -10.14 18.21
N ILE A 139 -6.38 -10.23 18.67
CA ILE A 139 -6.02 -10.97 19.89
C ILE A 139 -6.71 -10.35 21.12
N CYS A 140 -6.63 -9.04 21.29
CA CYS A 140 -7.26 -8.34 22.41
C CYS A 140 -8.78 -8.45 22.41
N ASN A 141 -9.40 -8.42 21.23
CA ASN A 141 -10.83 -8.65 21.08
C ASN A 141 -11.21 -10.10 21.48
N GLY A 142 -10.43 -11.08 21.03
CA GLY A 142 -10.62 -12.49 21.41
C GLY A 142 -10.46 -12.75 22.93
N LEU A 143 -9.59 -11.97 23.59
CA LEU A 143 -9.40 -11.99 25.04
C LEU A 143 -10.44 -11.16 25.80
N GLN A 144 -11.39 -10.53 25.10
CA GLN A 144 -12.48 -9.74 25.67
C GLN A 144 -12.01 -8.54 26.51
N TYR A 145 -10.95 -7.86 26.11
CA TYR A 145 -10.43 -6.68 26.82
C TYR A 145 -11.36 -5.45 26.73
N GLY A 146 -12.31 -5.47 25.79
CA GLY A 146 -13.36 -4.45 25.66
C GLY A 146 -12.94 -3.22 24.86
N ASP A 147 -13.92 -2.36 24.55
CA ASP A 147 -13.79 -1.23 23.62
C ASP A 147 -12.84 -0.13 24.13
N ASN A 148 -12.81 0.11 25.45
CA ASN A 148 -11.90 1.08 26.03
C ASN A 148 -10.44 0.71 25.76
N PHE A 149 -10.11 -0.57 25.95
CA PHE A 149 -8.76 -1.06 25.66
C PHE A 149 -8.44 -0.97 24.16
N GLN A 150 -9.37 -1.38 23.30
CA GLN A 150 -9.20 -1.30 21.84
C GLN A 150 -8.94 0.14 21.39
N SER A 151 -9.65 1.12 21.94
CA SER A 151 -9.46 2.54 21.61
C SER A 151 -8.06 3.04 21.98
N VAL A 152 -7.55 2.64 23.15
CA VAL A 152 -6.19 2.99 23.59
C VAL A 152 -5.14 2.27 22.74
N LEU A 153 -5.37 1.00 22.41
CA LEU A 153 -4.47 0.23 21.54
C LEU A 153 -4.32 0.91 20.17
N MET A 154 -5.43 1.35 19.56
CA MET A 154 -5.37 2.06 18.27
C MET A 154 -4.70 3.44 18.37
N SER A 155 -4.92 4.17 19.47
CA SER A 155 -4.22 5.44 19.71
C SER A 155 -2.71 5.24 19.82
N ASN A 156 -2.28 4.19 20.50
CA ASN A 156 -0.86 3.86 20.59
C ASN A 156 -0.29 3.36 19.27
N ALA A 157 -1.05 2.54 18.53
CA ALA A 157 -0.65 2.02 17.24
C ALA A 157 -0.38 3.14 16.21
N ILE A 158 -1.25 4.16 16.13
CA ILE A 158 -1.00 5.27 15.19
C ILE A 158 0.19 6.13 15.64
N ALA A 159 0.39 6.34 16.93
CA ALA A 159 1.55 7.06 17.46
C ALA A 159 2.86 6.31 17.18
N GLU A 160 2.87 4.99 17.37
CA GLU A 160 4.00 4.12 17.06
C GLU A 160 4.29 4.09 15.56
N MET A 161 3.25 3.95 14.72
CA MET A 161 3.38 4.03 13.25
C MET A 161 4.04 5.35 12.85
N ASN A 162 3.57 6.47 13.37
CA ASN A 162 4.14 7.79 13.08
C ASN A 162 5.63 7.87 13.47
N SER A 163 5.96 7.40 14.67
CA SER A 163 7.35 7.38 15.15
C SER A 163 8.24 6.50 14.28
N PHE A 164 7.77 5.30 13.93
CA PHE A 164 8.49 4.36 13.09
C PHE A 164 8.75 4.95 11.70
N VAL A 165 7.71 5.42 11.02
CA VAL A 165 7.83 5.93 9.65
C VAL A 165 8.70 7.18 9.59
N ASN A 166 8.64 8.07 10.61
CA ASN A 166 9.53 9.23 10.70
C ASN A 166 11.00 8.85 10.96
N THR A 167 11.24 7.71 11.61
CA THR A 167 12.60 7.23 11.86
C THR A 167 13.23 6.66 10.58
N VAL A 168 12.45 5.90 9.80
CA VAL A 168 12.96 5.25 8.57
C VAL A 168 12.95 6.18 7.35
N HIS A 169 12.00 7.12 7.30
CA HIS A 169 11.86 8.07 6.20
C HIS A 169 11.30 9.40 6.72
N LEU A 170 12.19 10.33 7.04
CA LEU A 170 11.81 11.65 7.53
C LEU A 170 11.15 12.47 6.42
N LEU A 171 9.84 12.66 6.54
CA LEU A 171 9.03 13.47 5.65
C LEU A 171 7.90 14.12 6.47
N GLU A 172 7.55 15.36 6.17
CA GLU A 172 6.36 15.98 6.76
C GLU A 172 5.10 15.28 6.21
N ARG A 173 4.34 14.67 7.11
CA ARG A 173 3.10 13.94 6.77
C ARG A 173 2.02 14.18 7.80
N GLU A 174 0.77 14.19 7.34
CA GLU A 174 -0.39 14.18 8.20
C GLU A 174 -0.77 12.73 8.52
N ILE A 175 -0.35 12.24 9.69
CA ILE A 175 -0.57 10.84 10.09
C ILE A 175 -2.05 10.49 10.27
N THR A 176 -2.92 11.48 10.38
CA THR A 176 -4.37 11.31 10.47
C THR A 176 -5.06 11.15 9.11
N ASP A 177 -4.31 11.29 8.01
CA ASP A 177 -4.84 11.04 6.67
C ASP A 177 -5.39 9.62 6.52
N SER A 178 -6.35 9.47 5.62
CA SER A 178 -7.08 8.21 5.40
C SER A 178 -6.17 7.03 5.07
N VAL A 179 -5.03 7.26 4.44
CA VAL A 179 -4.07 6.21 4.06
C VAL A 179 -3.29 5.65 5.25
N TYR A 180 -3.18 6.41 6.34
CA TYR A 180 -2.52 5.98 7.59
C TYR A 180 -3.57 5.59 8.63
N LEU A 181 -4.17 6.56 9.30
CA LEU A 181 -5.14 6.31 10.37
C LEU A 181 -6.41 5.63 9.85
N GLY A 182 -6.97 6.08 8.74
CA GLY A 182 -8.20 5.51 8.19
C GLY A 182 -8.03 4.03 7.81
N ASP A 183 -6.93 3.69 7.14
CA ASP A 183 -6.63 2.32 6.71
C ASP A 183 -6.27 1.40 7.89
N LEU A 184 -5.65 1.94 8.96
CA LEU A 184 -5.45 1.24 10.21
C LEU A 184 -6.77 0.90 10.87
N LEU A 185 -7.66 1.89 11.06
CA LEU A 185 -8.94 1.70 11.76
C LEU A 185 -9.84 0.71 11.01
N VAL A 186 -9.98 0.85 9.69
CA VAL A 186 -10.81 -0.09 8.92
C VAL A 186 -10.25 -1.51 8.97
N THR A 187 -8.93 -1.67 8.99
CA THR A 187 -8.29 -2.99 9.08
C THR A 187 -8.48 -3.61 10.46
N ALA A 188 -8.41 -2.81 11.54
CA ALA A 188 -8.54 -3.29 12.92
C ALA A 188 -9.98 -3.64 13.33
N TYR A 189 -10.98 -2.93 12.79
CA TYR A 189 -12.39 -3.08 13.20
C TYR A 189 -13.28 -3.77 12.18
N SER A 190 -12.84 -3.94 10.93
CA SER A 190 -13.67 -4.53 9.88
C SER A 190 -13.75 -6.05 9.99
N ASN A 191 -14.96 -6.57 9.81
CA ASN A 191 -15.20 -8.01 9.65
C ASN A 191 -14.63 -8.57 8.32
N TYR A 192 -14.25 -7.72 7.38
CA TYR A 192 -13.60 -8.08 6.10
C TYR A 192 -12.07 -8.14 6.20
N SER A 193 -11.50 -7.73 7.35
CA SER A 193 -10.07 -7.86 7.60
C SER A 193 -9.68 -9.34 7.73
N ARG A 194 -8.62 -9.74 7.05
CA ARG A 194 -8.16 -11.14 7.00
C ARG A 194 -7.01 -11.39 7.94
#